data_dcc1b3b138dabf14193a0aba8ef5db38
#
_entry.id   dcc1b3b138dabf14193a0aba8ef5db38
#
_cell.length_a   1.000
_cell.length_b   1.000
_cell.length_c   1.000
_cell.angle_alpha   90.00
_cell.angle_beta   90.00
_cell.angle_gamma   90.00
#
_symmetry.space_group_name_H-M   'P 1'
#
loop_
_entity.id
_entity.type
_entity.pdbx_description
1 polymer ?
#
loop_
_entity_poly.entity_id
_entity_poly.type
_entity_poly.pdbx_seq_one_letter_code
_entity_poly.pdbx_strand_id
1 'polypeptide(L)'
;LGLRILKYQIEGLNNQMAKLPSRKSIEGPARAPHRAMYKAMGLTDEDLDRPIVGVSSTCNEATPCNIHLCKLAQNAKQGVKDSGCTPREFTAIAVSDGIAMGHEGMKASLVSREIIADSIEVMVRAHQYDAVVGLSGCDKSLPGTLMGMARLNLPAIFVYGGTILPGNWNGKPVTIQDVYEAVGTFEAGKMTNTELISLENAACPSAGSCAGMYTANTMASISEAIGMSLPGSASPPAESQRRSEICYDTGKAIFNLIENNIRPKDILTFEAFENAIAVANAIGGSTNSILHLLALSREIGVKLNMRDFERVRKRTPHIADMRPGGSYVMLDLDKVGGVPIILKNLLKKELIHGETITVTGSTMRKNLESIRFQMPSSSASPSQSSYSSSSTASYYSGQNVIKPIEDPIHPVGTLAILRGSLAPDGAVVKIAGMGSSRFVGKARVFNAEEDAF
;
A
#
# COMPACT_ATOMS: atom_id res chain seq x y z
N LEU A 1 40.98 -17.44 4.22
CA LEU A 1 39.65 -17.45 4.81
C LEU A 1 38.57 -16.91 3.81
N GLY A 2 38.84 -15.79 3.12
CA GLY A 2 37.89 -15.17 2.19
C GLY A 2 37.48 -16.07 1.01
N LEU A 3 38.38 -16.79 0.40
CA LEU A 3 38.08 -17.72 -0.71
C LEU A 3 37.23 -18.94 -0.28
N ARG A 4 37.37 -19.40 0.96
CA ARG A 4 36.51 -20.48 1.50
C ARG A 4 35.09 -19.96 1.78
N ILE A 5 34.96 -18.76 2.34
CA ILE A 5 33.64 -18.15 2.59
C ILE A 5 32.91 -17.92 1.27
N LEU A 6 33.60 -17.40 0.25
CA LEU A 6 33.04 -17.19 -1.09
C LEU A 6 32.58 -18.51 -1.74
N LYS A 7 33.38 -19.59 -1.59
CA LYS A 7 33.02 -20.92 -2.09
C LYS A 7 31.78 -21.51 -1.40
N TYR A 8 31.66 -21.37 -0.06
CA TYR A 8 30.47 -21.80 0.69
C TYR A 8 29.23 -20.96 0.34
N GLN A 9 29.39 -19.66 0.09
CA GLN A 9 28.29 -18.81 -0.37
C GLN A 9 27.83 -19.21 -1.77
N ILE A 10 28.73 -19.48 -2.71
CA ILE A 10 28.41 -19.93 -4.07
C ILE A 10 27.75 -21.33 -4.05
N GLU A 11 28.27 -22.26 -3.26
CA GLU A 11 27.65 -23.60 -3.12
C GLU A 11 26.26 -23.55 -2.45
N GLY A 12 26.10 -22.68 -1.46
CA GLY A 12 24.80 -22.39 -0.82
C GLY A 12 23.79 -21.81 -1.82
N LEU A 13 24.20 -20.83 -2.59
CA LEU A 13 23.38 -20.20 -3.62
C LEU A 13 22.98 -21.20 -4.71
N ASN A 14 23.93 -21.98 -5.22
CA ASN A 14 23.66 -23.03 -6.22
C ASN A 14 22.68 -24.10 -5.70
N ASN A 15 22.80 -24.50 -4.45
CA ASN A 15 21.90 -25.48 -3.84
C ASN A 15 20.48 -24.91 -3.62
N GLN A 16 20.36 -23.62 -3.39
CA GLN A 16 19.08 -22.92 -3.26
C GLN A 16 18.45 -22.70 -4.64
N MET A 17 19.22 -22.32 -5.64
CA MET A 17 18.78 -22.16 -7.03
C MET A 17 18.22 -23.47 -7.60
N ALA A 18 18.85 -24.61 -7.28
CA ALA A 18 18.35 -25.92 -7.68
C ALA A 18 16.99 -26.33 -7.08
N LYS A 19 16.54 -25.62 -6.02
CA LYS A 19 15.26 -25.89 -5.34
C LYS A 19 14.13 -24.96 -5.76
N LEU A 20 14.37 -24.05 -6.69
CA LEU A 20 13.36 -23.08 -7.13
C LEU A 20 12.16 -23.80 -7.79
N PRO A 21 10.91 -23.34 -7.55
CA PRO A 21 9.71 -23.88 -8.19
C PRO A 21 9.80 -23.98 -9.70
N SER A 22 10.40 -22.98 -10.37
CA SER A 22 10.53 -22.91 -11.84
C SER A 22 11.29 -24.11 -12.43
N ARG A 23 12.20 -24.72 -11.67
CA ARG A 23 12.95 -25.92 -12.12
C ARG A 23 12.02 -27.05 -12.54
N LYS A 24 10.84 -27.19 -11.90
CA LYS A 24 9.84 -28.19 -12.25
C LYS A 24 9.28 -28.03 -13.67
N SER A 25 9.26 -26.82 -14.20
CA SER A 25 8.75 -26.50 -15.53
C SER A 25 9.81 -26.40 -16.62
N ILE A 26 11.10 -26.32 -16.25
CA ILE A 26 12.17 -26.07 -17.24
C ILE A 26 13.26 -27.15 -17.28
N GLU A 27 13.45 -27.94 -16.22
CA GLU A 27 14.56 -28.90 -16.16
C GLU A 27 14.24 -30.25 -16.78
N GLY A 28 15.24 -30.84 -17.42
CA GLY A 28 15.22 -32.20 -17.98
C GLY A 28 14.58 -32.33 -19.38
N PRO A 29 14.75 -33.48 -20.05
CA PRO A 29 14.25 -33.68 -21.41
C PRO A 29 12.73 -33.60 -21.53
N ALA A 30 11.98 -34.06 -20.52
CA ALA A 30 10.52 -34.04 -20.51
C ALA A 30 9.94 -32.61 -20.51
N ARG A 31 10.75 -31.61 -20.22
CA ARG A 31 10.36 -30.19 -20.21
C ARG A 31 10.76 -29.42 -21.48
N ALA A 32 11.28 -30.11 -22.50
CA ALA A 32 11.56 -29.52 -23.81
C ALA A 32 10.36 -28.79 -24.44
N PRO A 33 9.10 -29.30 -24.40
CA PRO A 33 7.93 -28.55 -24.87
C PRO A 33 7.69 -27.26 -24.14
N HIS A 34 7.89 -27.23 -22.81
CA HIS A 34 7.74 -26.00 -22.01
C HIS A 34 8.79 -24.95 -22.39
N ARG A 35 10.07 -25.37 -22.51
CA ARG A 35 11.14 -24.47 -22.95
C ARG A 35 10.91 -23.93 -24.35
N ALA A 36 10.34 -24.73 -25.25
CA ALA A 36 9.96 -24.28 -26.60
C ALA A 36 8.92 -23.15 -26.54
N MET A 37 7.92 -23.25 -25.64
CA MET A 37 6.94 -22.17 -25.42
C MET A 37 7.59 -20.92 -24.83
N TYR A 38 8.50 -21.06 -23.86
CA TYR A 38 9.25 -19.92 -23.31
C TYR A 38 10.11 -19.23 -24.39
N LYS A 39 10.77 -20.02 -25.28
CA LYS A 39 11.54 -19.49 -26.40
C LYS A 39 10.68 -18.77 -27.42
N ALA A 40 9.45 -19.26 -27.67
CA ALA A 40 8.47 -18.55 -28.51
C ALA A 40 8.06 -17.17 -27.96
N MET A 41 8.17 -16.97 -26.64
CA MET A 41 7.98 -15.68 -25.97
C MET A 41 9.26 -14.82 -25.92
N GLY A 42 10.33 -15.23 -26.61
CA GLY A 42 11.59 -14.49 -26.71
C GLY A 42 12.58 -14.74 -25.57
N LEU A 43 12.36 -15.76 -24.72
CA LEU A 43 13.33 -16.12 -23.66
C LEU A 43 14.47 -16.96 -24.23
N THR A 44 15.68 -16.66 -23.75
CA THR A 44 16.90 -17.44 -24.05
C THR A 44 17.10 -18.57 -23.02
N ASP A 45 18.05 -19.45 -23.27
CA ASP A 45 18.44 -20.45 -22.28
C ASP A 45 19.03 -19.79 -21.02
N GLU A 46 19.78 -18.70 -21.17
CA GLU A 46 20.27 -17.90 -20.03
C GLU A 46 19.15 -17.31 -19.19
N ASP A 47 18.06 -16.82 -19.82
CA ASP A 47 16.88 -16.33 -19.08
C ASP A 47 16.19 -17.46 -18.29
N LEU A 48 16.19 -18.68 -18.81
CA LEU A 48 15.59 -19.84 -18.15
C LEU A 48 16.45 -20.37 -16.99
N ASP A 49 17.76 -20.12 -17.01
CA ASP A 49 18.66 -20.49 -15.91
C ASP A 49 18.52 -19.56 -14.68
N ARG A 50 17.94 -18.38 -14.87
CA ARG A 50 17.68 -17.40 -13.79
C ARG A 50 16.39 -17.71 -13.04
N PRO A 51 16.21 -17.18 -11.80
CA PRO A 51 14.92 -17.23 -11.12
C PRO A 51 13.83 -16.53 -11.94
N ILE A 52 12.66 -17.14 -12.07
CA ILE A 52 11.52 -16.58 -12.81
C ILE A 52 10.61 -15.87 -11.82
N VAL A 53 10.47 -14.54 -11.96
CA VAL A 53 9.70 -13.69 -11.08
C VAL A 53 8.39 -13.27 -11.73
N GLY A 54 7.27 -13.61 -11.12
CA GLY A 54 5.97 -13.11 -11.52
C GLY A 54 5.81 -11.62 -11.14
N VAL A 55 5.53 -10.76 -12.11
CA VAL A 55 5.18 -9.35 -11.88
C VAL A 55 3.68 -9.23 -12.08
N SER A 56 2.93 -9.28 -10.96
CA SER A 56 1.48 -9.08 -10.96
C SER A 56 1.16 -7.61 -11.03
N SER A 57 0.36 -7.20 -12.00
CA SER A 57 -0.13 -5.83 -12.14
C SER A 57 -1.65 -5.81 -12.19
N THR A 58 -2.28 -4.79 -11.62
CA THR A 58 -3.73 -4.53 -11.82
C THR A 58 -3.97 -3.46 -12.88
N CYS A 59 -3.05 -3.30 -13.83
CA CYS A 59 -3.18 -2.35 -14.94
C CYS A 59 -4.45 -2.62 -15.74
N ASN A 60 -5.26 -1.58 -15.92
CA ASN A 60 -6.44 -1.54 -16.79
C ASN A 60 -6.88 -0.09 -17.03
N GLU A 61 -7.78 0.12 -17.98
CA GLU A 61 -8.33 1.43 -18.35
C GLU A 61 -9.64 1.78 -17.60
N ALA A 62 -10.12 0.90 -16.74
CA ALA A 62 -11.42 1.05 -16.06
C ALA A 62 -11.40 2.05 -14.90
N THR A 63 -10.22 2.49 -14.45
CA THR A 63 -10.09 3.39 -13.29
C THR A 63 -8.82 4.24 -13.36
N PRO A 64 -8.87 5.51 -12.93
CA PRO A 64 -7.67 6.37 -12.87
C PRO A 64 -6.59 5.80 -11.95
N CYS A 65 -6.97 4.97 -10.98
CA CYS A 65 -6.02 4.31 -10.07
C CYS A 65 -5.05 3.38 -10.80
N ASN A 66 -5.40 2.87 -11.98
CA ASN A 66 -4.72 1.73 -12.61
C ASN A 66 -4.21 2.01 -14.03
N ILE A 67 -4.66 3.06 -14.71
CA ILE A 67 -4.31 3.34 -16.12
C ILE A 67 -2.80 3.51 -16.36
N HIS A 68 -2.04 3.94 -15.36
CA HIS A 68 -0.58 4.17 -15.43
C HIS A 68 0.24 2.95 -15.00
N LEU A 69 -0.39 1.92 -14.40
CA LEU A 69 0.33 0.80 -13.79
C LEU A 69 1.11 -0.03 -14.80
N CYS A 70 0.67 -0.13 -16.07
CA CYS A 70 1.43 -0.82 -17.11
C CYS A 70 2.82 -0.19 -17.32
N LYS A 71 2.92 1.15 -17.29
CA LYS A 71 4.19 1.85 -17.35
C LYS A 71 5.06 1.56 -16.12
N LEU A 72 4.49 1.58 -14.94
CA LEU A 72 5.20 1.27 -13.70
C LEU A 72 5.65 -0.19 -13.63
N ALA A 73 4.85 -1.11 -14.19
CA ALA A 73 5.23 -2.53 -14.29
C ALA A 73 6.49 -2.73 -15.14
N GLN A 74 6.69 -1.93 -16.21
CA GLN A 74 7.93 -2.00 -16.99
C GLN A 74 9.15 -1.60 -16.15
N ASN A 75 9.03 -0.58 -15.28
CA ASN A 75 10.11 -0.19 -14.38
C ASN A 75 10.44 -1.32 -13.36
N ALA A 76 9.40 -1.93 -12.78
CA ALA A 76 9.59 -3.07 -11.88
C ALA A 76 10.25 -4.27 -12.60
N LYS A 77 9.81 -4.58 -13.82
CA LYS A 77 10.44 -5.63 -14.66
C LYS A 77 11.89 -5.33 -14.97
N GLN A 78 12.22 -4.08 -15.26
CA GLN A 78 13.61 -3.68 -15.48
C GLN A 78 14.46 -3.91 -14.23
N GLY A 79 13.95 -3.53 -13.04
CA GLY A 79 14.63 -3.80 -11.77
C GLY A 79 14.84 -5.29 -11.52
N VAL A 80 13.83 -6.13 -11.78
CA VAL A 80 13.92 -7.59 -11.70
C VAL A 80 15.00 -8.13 -12.64
N LYS A 81 15.04 -7.64 -13.89
CA LYS A 81 16.04 -8.05 -14.87
C LYS A 81 17.45 -7.67 -14.44
N ASP A 82 17.65 -6.45 -13.98
CA ASP A 82 18.96 -5.92 -13.58
C ASP A 82 19.46 -6.57 -12.27
N SER A 83 18.56 -7.18 -11.48
CA SER A 83 18.94 -7.99 -10.33
C SER A 83 19.36 -9.44 -10.68
N GLY A 84 19.33 -9.82 -11.96
CA GLY A 84 19.69 -11.16 -12.41
C GLY A 84 18.55 -12.17 -12.43
N CYS A 85 17.29 -11.71 -12.39
CA CYS A 85 16.08 -12.54 -12.49
C CYS A 85 15.37 -12.35 -13.84
N THR A 86 14.48 -13.28 -14.19
CA THR A 86 13.66 -13.23 -15.41
C THR A 86 12.23 -12.80 -15.06
N PRO A 87 11.78 -11.59 -15.41
CA PRO A 87 10.44 -11.12 -15.09
C PRO A 87 9.39 -11.68 -16.05
N ARG A 88 8.23 -12.05 -15.51
CA ARG A 88 7.02 -12.42 -16.27
C ARG A 88 5.82 -11.65 -15.76
N GLU A 89 5.36 -10.70 -16.56
CA GLU A 89 4.20 -9.87 -16.24
C GLU A 89 2.90 -10.63 -16.51
N PHE A 90 1.94 -10.47 -15.60
CA PHE A 90 0.55 -10.88 -15.77
C PHE A 90 -0.37 -9.90 -15.05
N THR A 91 -1.64 -9.86 -15.46
CA THR A 91 -2.61 -8.91 -14.91
C THR A 91 -3.67 -9.61 -14.06
N ALA A 92 -4.07 -8.95 -12.98
CA ALA A 92 -5.29 -9.23 -12.22
C ALA A 92 -6.31 -8.10 -12.46
N ILE A 93 -7.59 -8.36 -12.19
CA ILE A 93 -8.64 -7.35 -12.28
C ILE A 93 -8.47 -6.25 -11.23
N ALA A 94 -9.16 -5.13 -11.44
CA ALA A 94 -9.46 -4.15 -10.39
C ALA A 94 -10.83 -3.55 -10.61
N VAL A 95 -11.57 -3.34 -9.51
CA VAL A 95 -12.82 -2.60 -9.47
C VAL A 95 -12.55 -1.26 -8.81
N SER A 96 -13.10 -0.17 -9.39
CA SER A 96 -13.03 1.17 -8.79
C SER A 96 -14.18 1.39 -7.84
N ASP A 97 -13.90 1.49 -6.55
CA ASP A 97 -14.92 1.83 -5.55
C ASP A 97 -15.55 3.20 -5.86
N GLY A 98 -14.74 4.18 -6.25
CA GLY A 98 -15.23 5.54 -6.56
C GLY A 98 -16.19 5.61 -7.76
N ILE A 99 -16.05 4.70 -8.74
CA ILE A 99 -16.98 4.62 -9.89
C ILE A 99 -18.20 3.74 -9.55
N ALA A 100 -18.01 2.70 -8.73
CA ALA A 100 -19.05 1.75 -8.36
C ALA A 100 -19.95 2.25 -7.22
N MET A 101 -19.56 3.30 -6.50
CA MET A 101 -20.27 3.84 -5.33
C MET A 101 -21.64 4.42 -5.73
N GLY A 102 -22.66 4.23 -4.88
CA GLY A 102 -24.00 4.77 -5.09
C GLY A 102 -24.88 4.00 -6.09
N HIS A 103 -24.44 2.81 -6.53
CA HIS A 103 -25.27 1.92 -7.39
C HIS A 103 -24.89 0.45 -7.18
N GLU A 104 -25.67 -0.47 -7.78
CA GLU A 104 -25.51 -1.94 -7.65
C GLU A 104 -24.08 -2.46 -7.89
N GLY A 105 -23.28 -1.77 -8.69
CA GLY A 105 -21.88 -2.14 -8.95
C GLY A 105 -21.01 -2.20 -7.70
N MET A 106 -21.35 -1.47 -6.63
CA MET A 106 -20.59 -1.47 -5.38
C MET A 106 -20.58 -2.85 -4.70
N LYS A 107 -21.60 -3.69 -4.93
CA LYS A 107 -21.66 -5.07 -4.43
C LYS A 107 -20.52 -5.95 -4.97
N ALA A 108 -19.94 -5.62 -6.12
CA ALA A 108 -18.78 -6.31 -6.68
C ALA A 108 -17.44 -5.87 -6.06
N SER A 109 -17.38 -4.72 -5.38
CA SER A 109 -16.13 -4.14 -4.88
C SER A 109 -15.39 -5.08 -3.94
N LEU A 110 -16.00 -5.50 -2.81
CA LEU A 110 -15.32 -6.37 -1.85
C LEU A 110 -15.03 -7.76 -2.41
N VAL A 111 -15.90 -8.30 -3.24
CA VAL A 111 -15.72 -9.61 -3.91
C VAL A 111 -14.48 -9.60 -4.80
N SER A 112 -14.17 -8.49 -5.46
CA SER A 112 -12.97 -8.36 -6.31
C SER A 112 -11.67 -8.61 -5.56
N ARG A 113 -11.58 -8.33 -4.26
CA ARG A 113 -10.41 -8.59 -3.42
C ARG A 113 -10.02 -10.07 -3.43
N GLU A 114 -11.00 -10.96 -3.26
CA GLU A 114 -10.78 -12.41 -3.27
C GLU A 114 -10.37 -12.89 -4.66
N ILE A 115 -11.07 -12.42 -5.71
CA ILE A 115 -10.77 -12.79 -7.10
C ILE A 115 -9.33 -12.36 -7.49
N ILE A 116 -8.89 -11.20 -7.03
CA ILE A 116 -7.51 -10.73 -7.26
C ILE A 116 -6.52 -11.67 -6.58
N ALA A 117 -6.74 -12.03 -5.31
CA ALA A 117 -5.90 -12.97 -4.59
C ALA A 117 -5.86 -14.33 -5.27
N ASP A 118 -7.02 -14.87 -5.68
CA ASP A 118 -7.17 -16.15 -6.38
C ASP A 118 -6.43 -16.12 -7.73
N SER A 119 -6.60 -15.05 -8.52
CA SER A 119 -5.96 -14.95 -9.84
C SER A 119 -4.43 -14.93 -9.73
N ILE A 120 -3.88 -14.22 -8.75
CA ILE A 120 -2.43 -14.19 -8.49
C ILE A 120 -1.94 -15.57 -8.07
N GLU A 121 -2.64 -16.23 -7.14
CA GLU A 121 -2.28 -17.56 -6.67
C GLU A 121 -2.27 -18.58 -7.81
N VAL A 122 -3.33 -18.62 -8.63
CA VAL A 122 -3.47 -19.55 -9.75
C VAL A 122 -2.36 -19.35 -10.79
N MET A 123 -2.10 -18.08 -11.17
CA MET A 123 -1.05 -17.75 -12.14
C MET A 123 0.33 -18.21 -11.66
N VAL A 124 0.69 -17.85 -10.45
CA VAL A 124 2.03 -18.15 -9.90
C VAL A 124 2.22 -19.66 -9.71
N ARG A 125 1.21 -20.36 -9.17
CA ARG A 125 1.27 -21.81 -8.98
C ARG A 125 1.32 -22.58 -10.31
N ALA A 126 0.48 -22.20 -11.28
CA ALA A 126 0.43 -22.87 -12.59
C ALA A 126 1.75 -22.72 -13.36
N HIS A 127 2.34 -21.55 -13.34
CA HIS A 127 3.59 -21.25 -14.06
C HIS A 127 4.85 -21.54 -13.22
N GLN A 128 4.69 -21.95 -11.96
CA GLN A 128 5.80 -22.26 -11.04
C GLN A 128 6.80 -21.12 -10.93
N TYR A 129 6.32 -19.87 -10.77
CA TYR A 129 7.21 -18.73 -10.54
C TYR A 129 7.88 -18.83 -9.16
N ASP A 130 9.10 -18.31 -9.07
CA ASP A 130 9.96 -18.45 -7.89
C ASP A 130 9.72 -17.37 -6.85
N ALA A 131 9.23 -16.20 -7.31
CA ALA A 131 8.94 -15.03 -6.47
C ALA A 131 7.88 -14.15 -7.12
N VAL A 132 7.36 -13.17 -6.37
CA VAL A 132 6.31 -12.26 -6.83
C VAL A 132 6.63 -10.81 -6.51
N VAL A 133 6.56 -9.94 -7.51
CA VAL A 133 6.43 -8.49 -7.36
C VAL A 133 4.97 -8.12 -7.64
N GLY A 134 4.27 -7.53 -6.66
CA GLY A 134 2.87 -7.13 -6.83
C GLY A 134 2.73 -5.62 -6.91
N LEU A 135 2.11 -5.14 -7.99
CA LEU A 135 1.83 -3.73 -8.25
C LEU A 135 0.32 -3.51 -8.36
N SER A 136 -0.23 -2.66 -7.51
CA SER A 136 -1.66 -2.35 -7.54
C SER A 136 -1.98 -0.93 -7.08
N GLY A 137 -3.16 -0.43 -7.43
CA GLY A 137 -3.51 0.97 -7.27
C GLY A 137 -4.97 1.25 -6.92
N CYS A 138 -5.77 0.37 -6.34
CA CYS A 138 -7.16 0.68 -5.96
C CYS A 138 -7.54 0.00 -4.66
N ASP A 139 -8.65 0.41 -4.06
CA ASP A 139 -9.09 0.07 -2.69
C ASP A 139 -9.03 -1.42 -2.37
N LYS A 140 -9.49 -2.28 -3.26
CA LYS A 140 -9.55 -3.74 -3.02
C LYS A 140 -8.37 -4.47 -3.67
N SER A 141 -7.69 -3.84 -4.65
CA SER A 141 -6.56 -4.49 -5.33
C SER A 141 -5.31 -4.54 -4.45
N LEU A 142 -5.05 -3.52 -3.61
CA LEU A 142 -3.92 -3.57 -2.67
C LEU A 142 -4.04 -4.75 -1.70
N PRO A 143 -5.13 -4.88 -0.91
CA PRO A 143 -5.25 -6.01 0.00
C PRO A 143 -5.36 -7.35 -0.74
N GLY A 144 -6.02 -7.43 -1.90
CA GLY A 144 -6.10 -8.65 -2.70
C GLY A 144 -4.72 -9.14 -3.15
N THR A 145 -3.85 -8.22 -3.60
CA THR A 145 -2.48 -8.54 -3.98
C THR A 145 -1.66 -9.06 -2.79
N LEU A 146 -1.76 -8.38 -1.63
CA LEU A 146 -1.09 -8.82 -0.39
C LEU A 146 -1.59 -10.20 0.08
N MET A 147 -2.89 -10.49 -0.03
CA MET A 147 -3.48 -11.80 0.29
C MET A 147 -2.96 -12.89 -0.66
N GLY A 148 -2.90 -12.65 -1.97
CA GLY A 148 -2.33 -13.59 -2.93
C GLY A 148 -0.87 -13.92 -2.62
N MET A 149 -0.07 -12.92 -2.27
CA MET A 149 1.33 -13.12 -1.82
C MET A 149 1.42 -13.94 -0.53
N ALA A 150 0.55 -13.67 0.45
CA ALA A 150 0.49 -14.38 1.71
C ALA A 150 0.17 -15.88 1.52
N ARG A 151 -0.83 -16.20 0.68
CA ARG A 151 -1.22 -17.58 0.33
C ARG A 151 -0.12 -18.35 -0.37
N LEU A 152 0.60 -17.69 -1.28
CA LEU A 152 1.72 -18.29 -2.00
C LEU A 152 2.90 -18.58 -1.08
N ASN A 153 3.17 -17.69 -0.15
CA ASN A 153 4.31 -17.75 0.76
C ASN A 153 5.64 -18.02 0.05
N LEU A 154 5.81 -17.45 -1.15
CA LEU A 154 7.06 -17.34 -1.89
C LEU A 154 7.71 -15.98 -1.57
N PRO A 155 9.02 -15.78 -1.82
CA PRO A 155 9.62 -14.45 -1.75
C PRO A 155 8.76 -13.44 -2.50
N ALA A 156 8.32 -12.38 -1.83
CA ALA A 156 7.38 -11.43 -2.41
C ALA A 156 7.58 -10.02 -1.88
N ILE A 157 7.36 -9.03 -2.75
CA ILE A 157 7.43 -7.62 -2.42
C ILE A 157 6.29 -6.87 -3.10
N PHE A 158 5.65 -5.98 -2.35
CA PHE A 158 4.54 -5.17 -2.82
C PHE A 158 4.97 -3.74 -3.15
N VAL A 159 4.38 -3.15 -4.20
CA VAL A 159 4.53 -1.74 -4.52
C VAL A 159 3.19 -1.12 -4.89
N TYR A 160 2.92 0.05 -4.34
CA TYR A 160 1.74 0.85 -4.61
C TYR A 160 1.91 1.71 -5.85
N GLY A 161 0.86 1.83 -6.67
CA GLY A 161 0.86 2.64 -7.89
C GLY A 161 0.92 4.16 -7.66
N GLY A 162 0.59 4.62 -6.47
CA GLY A 162 0.68 6.03 -6.10
C GLY A 162 -0.66 6.77 -6.07
N THR A 163 -0.64 7.93 -5.42
CA THR A 163 -1.79 8.82 -5.26
C THR A 163 -1.95 9.76 -6.44
N ILE A 164 -3.20 10.14 -6.74
CA ILE A 164 -3.54 11.22 -7.69
C ILE A 164 -3.08 12.57 -7.13
N LEU A 165 -2.74 13.51 -8.01
CA LEU A 165 -2.50 14.89 -7.61
C LEU A 165 -3.82 15.59 -7.23
N PRO A 166 -3.84 16.50 -6.25
CA PRO A 166 -4.99 17.37 -6.03
C PRO A 166 -5.15 18.31 -7.23
N GLY A 167 -6.39 18.61 -7.56
CA GLY A 167 -6.72 19.62 -8.56
C GLY A 167 -6.66 21.05 -8.00
N ASN A 168 -6.98 22.02 -8.84
CA ASN A 168 -7.13 23.42 -8.44
C ASN A 168 -8.43 23.99 -9.01
N TRP A 169 -9.29 24.49 -8.13
CA TRP A 169 -10.52 25.15 -8.50
C TRP A 169 -10.63 26.48 -7.77
N ASN A 170 -10.74 27.57 -8.53
CA ASN A 170 -10.79 28.95 -8.00
C ASN A 170 -9.61 29.29 -7.05
N GLY A 171 -8.40 28.80 -7.38
CA GLY A 171 -7.20 29.03 -6.57
C GLY A 171 -7.08 28.16 -5.32
N LYS A 172 -8.00 27.23 -5.09
CA LYS A 172 -7.98 26.30 -3.95
C LYS A 172 -7.69 24.86 -4.40
N PRO A 173 -6.91 24.08 -3.63
CA PRO A 173 -6.72 22.67 -3.90
C PRO A 173 -8.02 21.90 -3.67
N VAL A 174 -8.40 21.09 -4.65
CA VAL A 174 -9.61 20.25 -4.65
C VAL A 174 -9.29 18.81 -4.96
N THR A 175 -10.18 17.91 -4.55
CA THR A 175 -10.08 16.47 -4.72
C THR A 175 -11.45 15.90 -5.05
N ILE A 176 -11.55 14.61 -5.30
CA ILE A 176 -12.84 13.92 -5.47
C ILE A 176 -13.80 14.12 -4.27
N GLN A 177 -13.27 14.33 -3.05
CA GLN A 177 -14.11 14.64 -1.87
C GLN A 177 -14.91 15.92 -2.08
N ASP A 178 -14.26 16.95 -2.62
CA ASP A 178 -14.93 18.24 -2.85
C ASP A 178 -16.06 18.11 -3.88
N VAL A 179 -15.94 17.15 -4.84
CA VAL A 179 -17.01 16.84 -5.80
C VAL A 179 -18.18 16.12 -5.12
N TYR A 180 -17.92 15.14 -4.25
CA TYR A 180 -18.99 14.48 -3.47
C TYR A 180 -19.76 15.49 -2.60
N GLU A 181 -19.07 16.39 -1.92
CA GLU A 181 -19.69 17.43 -1.11
C GLU A 181 -20.47 18.46 -1.97
N ALA A 182 -19.96 18.74 -3.18
CA ALA A 182 -20.62 19.64 -4.13
C ALA A 182 -21.95 19.07 -4.66
N VAL A 183 -22.12 17.76 -4.79
CA VAL A 183 -23.40 17.15 -5.17
C VAL A 183 -24.49 17.55 -4.17
N GLY A 184 -24.25 17.42 -2.88
CA GLY A 184 -25.21 17.87 -1.85
C GLY A 184 -25.46 19.38 -1.86
N THR A 185 -24.44 20.19 -2.20
CA THR A 185 -24.58 21.63 -2.36
C THR A 185 -25.45 22.01 -3.56
N PHE A 186 -25.26 21.27 -4.66
CA PHE A 186 -26.07 21.42 -5.87
C PHE A 186 -27.53 21.00 -5.65
N GLU A 187 -27.79 19.86 -5.03
CA GLU A 187 -29.12 19.39 -4.67
C GLU A 187 -29.87 20.38 -3.73
N ALA A 188 -29.13 21.04 -2.85
CA ALA A 188 -29.67 22.10 -2.00
C ALA A 188 -29.93 23.44 -2.74
N GLY A 189 -29.68 23.52 -4.07
CA GLY A 189 -29.87 24.72 -4.87
C GLY A 189 -28.84 25.84 -4.57
N LYS A 190 -27.72 25.55 -3.92
CA LYS A 190 -26.69 26.51 -3.53
C LYS A 190 -25.48 26.55 -4.47
N MET A 191 -25.49 25.75 -5.50
CA MET A 191 -24.47 25.65 -6.55
C MET A 191 -25.14 25.54 -7.90
N THR A 192 -24.60 26.21 -8.93
CA THR A 192 -25.09 26.10 -10.31
C THR A 192 -24.49 24.88 -11.00
N ASN A 193 -25.16 24.40 -12.04
CA ASN A 193 -24.64 23.29 -12.87
C ASN A 193 -23.30 23.64 -13.52
N THR A 194 -23.09 24.89 -13.90
CA THR A 194 -21.81 25.36 -14.49
C THR A 194 -20.65 25.27 -13.48
N GLU A 195 -20.90 25.63 -12.21
CA GLU A 195 -19.90 25.53 -11.15
C GLU A 195 -19.59 24.05 -10.82
N LEU A 196 -20.60 23.17 -10.76
CA LEU A 196 -20.42 21.75 -10.52
C LEU A 196 -19.55 21.12 -11.64
N ILE A 197 -19.87 21.36 -12.91
CA ILE A 197 -19.07 20.88 -14.05
C ILE A 197 -17.63 21.43 -14.00
N SER A 198 -17.47 22.70 -13.63
CA SER A 198 -16.14 23.31 -13.50
C SER A 198 -15.30 22.65 -12.40
N LEU A 199 -15.90 22.31 -11.27
CA LEU A 199 -15.23 21.57 -10.17
C LEU A 199 -14.92 20.14 -10.60
N GLU A 200 -15.87 19.44 -11.23
CA GLU A 200 -15.68 18.07 -11.74
C GLU A 200 -14.44 17.99 -12.66
N ASN A 201 -14.32 18.92 -13.61
CA ASN A 201 -13.19 18.97 -14.54
C ASN A 201 -11.84 19.28 -13.84
N ALA A 202 -11.87 19.93 -12.69
CA ALA A 202 -10.67 20.34 -11.97
C ALA A 202 -10.17 19.31 -10.94
N ALA A 203 -11.06 18.47 -10.40
CA ALA A 203 -10.79 17.72 -9.16
C ALA A 203 -9.81 16.55 -9.30
N CYS A 204 -9.73 15.93 -10.49
CA CYS A 204 -8.93 14.72 -10.73
C CYS A 204 -7.97 14.91 -11.92
N PRO A 205 -6.87 15.67 -11.80
CA PRO A 205 -6.06 16.11 -12.93
C PRO A 205 -5.04 15.09 -13.43
N SER A 206 -4.85 13.95 -12.78
CA SER A 206 -3.82 12.97 -13.10
C SER A 206 -4.29 11.54 -12.89
N ALA A 207 -3.48 10.56 -13.29
CA ALA A 207 -3.65 9.17 -12.85
C ALA A 207 -3.31 9.01 -11.36
N GLY A 208 -3.76 7.92 -10.74
CA GLY A 208 -3.48 7.56 -9.35
C GLY A 208 -4.73 7.28 -8.53
N SER A 209 -4.53 6.76 -7.33
CA SER A 209 -5.60 6.54 -6.35
C SER A 209 -5.98 7.85 -5.66
N CYS A 210 -7.17 7.91 -5.05
CA CYS A 210 -7.69 9.12 -4.40
C CYS A 210 -6.66 9.85 -3.53
N ALA A 211 -6.65 11.20 -3.56
CA ALA A 211 -5.63 12.02 -2.90
C ALA A 211 -5.67 11.98 -1.37
N GLY A 212 -6.85 11.77 -0.76
CA GLY A 212 -7.01 11.68 0.69
C GLY A 212 -6.60 10.34 1.28
N MET A 213 -6.65 10.23 2.62
CA MET A 213 -6.36 9.00 3.37
C MET A 213 -7.58 8.07 3.36
N TYR A 214 -7.98 7.66 2.15
CA TYR A 214 -8.96 6.63 1.89
C TYR A 214 -8.31 5.24 1.91
N THR A 215 -9.02 4.22 1.45
CA THR A 215 -8.55 2.82 1.59
C THR A 215 -7.25 2.55 0.87
N ALA A 216 -7.07 3.03 -0.36
CA ALA A 216 -5.85 2.78 -1.14
C ALA A 216 -4.61 3.36 -0.45
N ASN A 217 -4.61 4.65 -0.06
CA ASN A 217 -3.50 5.28 0.65
C ASN A 217 -3.29 4.69 2.05
N THR A 218 -4.37 4.29 2.74
CA THR A 218 -4.29 3.59 4.02
C THR A 218 -3.59 2.24 3.86
N MET A 219 -3.99 1.42 2.88
CA MET A 219 -3.37 0.12 2.64
C MET A 219 -1.94 0.24 2.13
N ALA A 220 -1.61 1.28 1.36
CA ALA A 220 -0.24 1.60 0.97
C ALA A 220 0.63 1.92 2.21
N SER A 221 0.13 2.76 3.11
CA SER A 221 0.82 3.09 4.37
C SER A 221 0.97 1.86 5.28
N ILE A 222 -0.05 1.03 5.33
CA ILE A 222 -0.04 -0.26 6.04
C ILE A 222 0.98 -1.22 5.43
N SER A 223 1.07 -1.32 4.08
CA SER A 223 2.02 -2.23 3.44
C SER A 223 3.48 -1.88 3.76
N GLU A 224 3.77 -0.60 3.94
CA GLU A 224 5.06 -0.11 4.40
C GLU A 224 5.29 -0.42 5.89
N ALA A 225 4.29 -0.17 6.74
CA ALA A 225 4.37 -0.40 8.18
C ALA A 225 4.46 -1.89 8.56
N ILE A 226 3.77 -2.76 7.81
CA ILE A 226 3.82 -4.22 8.01
C ILE A 226 5.08 -4.86 7.44
N GLY A 227 5.87 -4.09 6.65
CA GLY A 227 7.14 -4.54 6.11
C GLY A 227 7.08 -5.17 4.71
N MET A 228 5.94 -5.16 4.01
CA MET A 228 5.77 -5.76 2.67
C MET A 228 6.16 -4.83 1.51
N SER A 229 6.45 -3.56 1.79
CA SER A 229 6.88 -2.56 0.80
C SER A 229 8.17 -1.87 1.24
N LEU A 230 8.89 -1.30 0.28
CA LEU A 230 10.08 -0.51 0.57
C LEU A 230 9.73 0.74 1.38
N PRO A 231 10.58 1.17 2.33
CA PRO A 231 10.38 2.39 3.09
C PRO A 231 10.26 3.64 2.18
N GLY A 232 9.26 4.47 2.44
CA GLY A 232 8.98 5.69 1.67
C GLY A 232 8.28 5.43 0.33
N SER A 233 7.75 4.23 0.13
CA SER A 233 7.05 3.86 -1.11
C SER A 233 5.57 4.25 -1.14
N ALA A 234 4.92 4.50 0.00
CA ALA A 234 3.48 4.73 0.07
C ALA A 234 3.06 6.12 -0.45
N SER A 235 3.79 7.18 -0.11
CA SER A 235 3.34 8.55 -0.28
C SER A 235 3.59 9.22 -1.66
N PRO A 236 4.63 8.89 -2.44
CA PRO A 236 4.89 9.57 -3.70
C PRO A 236 3.72 9.50 -4.69
N PRO A 237 3.41 10.60 -5.42
CA PRO A 237 2.37 10.61 -6.43
C PRO A 237 2.61 9.62 -7.57
N ALA A 238 1.53 9.20 -8.22
CA ALA A 238 1.51 8.21 -9.29
C ALA A 238 2.40 8.60 -10.50
N GLU A 239 2.39 9.87 -10.89
CA GLU A 239 3.10 10.38 -12.05
C GLU A 239 4.48 10.96 -11.73
N SER A 240 4.93 10.86 -10.46
CA SER A 240 6.25 11.35 -10.10
C SER A 240 7.37 10.45 -10.62
N GLN A 241 8.53 11.04 -10.94
CA GLN A 241 9.73 10.27 -11.28
C GLN A 241 10.11 9.31 -10.14
N ARG A 242 10.01 9.78 -8.90
CA ARG A 242 10.28 8.96 -7.70
C ARG A 242 9.40 7.70 -7.65
N ARG A 243 8.15 7.74 -8.12
CA ARG A 243 7.29 6.56 -8.23
C ARG A 243 7.88 5.52 -9.18
N SER A 244 8.38 5.95 -10.33
CA SER A 244 9.06 5.09 -11.30
C SER A 244 10.33 4.46 -10.73
N GLU A 245 11.13 5.23 -10.01
CA GLU A 245 12.35 4.78 -9.32
C GLU A 245 12.01 3.74 -8.23
N ILE A 246 10.99 3.99 -7.42
CA ILE A 246 10.52 3.04 -6.39
C ILE A 246 10.07 1.72 -7.02
N CYS A 247 9.37 1.74 -8.15
CA CYS A 247 8.97 0.51 -8.84
C CYS A 247 10.20 -0.27 -9.35
N TYR A 248 11.19 0.42 -9.90
CA TYR A 248 12.46 -0.19 -10.30
C TYR A 248 13.20 -0.80 -9.10
N ASP A 249 13.35 -0.04 -8.01
CA ASP A 249 14.03 -0.51 -6.78
C ASP A 249 13.29 -1.69 -6.14
N THR A 250 11.95 -1.70 -6.19
CA THR A 250 11.13 -2.82 -5.75
C THR A 250 11.44 -4.08 -6.56
N GLY A 251 11.51 -3.96 -7.89
CA GLY A 251 11.90 -5.07 -8.75
C GLY A 251 13.31 -5.57 -8.44
N LYS A 252 14.24 -4.67 -8.20
CA LYS A 252 15.63 -5.00 -7.87
C LYS A 252 15.76 -5.70 -6.52
N ALA A 253 14.95 -5.32 -5.53
CA ALA A 253 15.00 -5.89 -4.19
C ALA A 253 14.57 -7.37 -4.12
N ILE A 254 13.84 -7.89 -5.13
CA ILE A 254 13.30 -9.26 -5.10
C ILE A 254 14.39 -10.33 -5.03
N PHE A 255 15.55 -10.10 -5.64
CA PHE A 255 16.65 -11.06 -5.62
C PHE A 255 17.16 -11.31 -4.20
N ASN A 256 17.30 -10.26 -3.39
CA ASN A 256 17.69 -10.39 -1.99
C ASN A 256 16.71 -11.26 -1.18
N LEU A 257 15.41 -11.16 -1.47
CA LEU A 257 14.39 -12.00 -0.83
C LEU A 257 14.50 -13.46 -1.27
N ILE A 258 14.81 -13.71 -2.54
CA ILE A 258 15.06 -15.07 -3.07
C ILE A 258 16.32 -15.64 -2.41
N GLU A 259 17.43 -14.90 -2.45
CA GLU A 259 18.74 -15.31 -1.94
C GLU A 259 18.69 -15.65 -0.43
N ASN A 260 17.98 -14.87 0.36
CA ASN A 260 17.86 -15.07 1.81
C ASN A 260 16.62 -15.87 2.20
N ASN A 261 15.82 -16.34 1.22
CA ASN A 261 14.59 -17.09 1.41
C ASN A 261 13.60 -16.38 2.37
N ILE A 262 13.52 -15.05 2.28
CA ILE A 262 12.59 -14.24 3.09
C ILE A 262 11.22 -14.27 2.42
N ARG A 263 10.22 -14.74 3.15
CA ARG A 263 8.86 -14.98 2.66
C ARG A 263 7.84 -14.14 3.43
N PRO A 264 6.62 -13.95 2.91
CA PRO A 264 5.56 -13.25 3.63
C PRO A 264 5.34 -13.74 5.06
N LYS A 265 5.48 -15.04 5.33
CA LYS A 265 5.32 -15.60 6.68
C LYS A 265 6.39 -15.13 7.69
N ASP A 266 7.57 -14.78 7.20
CA ASP A 266 8.65 -14.27 8.05
C ASP A 266 8.44 -12.78 8.40
N ILE A 267 7.70 -12.05 7.54
CA ILE A 267 7.44 -10.62 7.66
C ILE A 267 6.11 -10.37 8.39
N LEU A 268 5.04 -11.08 8.01
CA LEU A 268 3.67 -10.87 8.48
C LEU A 268 3.46 -11.54 9.85
N THR A 269 4.25 -11.14 10.85
CA THR A 269 4.12 -11.59 12.22
C THR A 269 3.02 -10.82 12.96
N PHE A 270 2.61 -11.28 14.15
CA PHE A 270 1.63 -10.58 14.98
C PHE A 270 2.09 -9.14 15.30
N GLU A 271 3.37 -8.94 15.59
CA GLU A 271 3.98 -7.64 15.86
C GLU A 271 3.94 -6.73 14.62
N ALA A 272 4.14 -7.27 13.42
CA ALA A 272 4.01 -6.53 12.18
C ALA A 272 2.56 -6.07 11.94
N PHE A 273 1.55 -6.90 12.27
CA PHE A 273 0.15 -6.47 12.25
C PHE A 273 -0.13 -5.37 13.27
N GLU A 274 0.47 -5.39 14.46
CA GLU A 274 0.35 -4.29 15.42
C GLU A 274 0.95 -2.99 14.87
N ASN A 275 2.08 -3.04 14.17
CA ASN A 275 2.66 -1.87 13.48
C ASN A 275 1.69 -1.30 12.44
N ALA A 276 1.07 -2.17 11.64
CA ALA A 276 0.06 -1.78 10.66
C ALA A 276 -1.15 -1.09 11.29
N ILE A 277 -1.67 -1.64 12.40
CA ILE A 277 -2.80 -1.06 13.16
C ILE A 277 -2.40 0.30 13.75
N ALA A 278 -1.20 0.42 14.31
CA ALA A 278 -0.70 1.66 14.88
C ALA A 278 -0.63 2.76 13.81
N VAL A 279 -0.03 2.48 12.65
CA VAL A 279 0.03 3.45 11.55
C VAL A 279 -1.35 3.84 11.06
N ALA A 280 -2.27 2.89 10.83
CA ALA A 280 -3.63 3.18 10.40
C ALA A 280 -4.35 4.13 11.37
N ASN A 281 -4.12 3.98 12.67
CA ASN A 281 -4.69 4.85 13.70
C ASN A 281 -4.01 6.23 13.75
N ALA A 282 -2.70 6.28 13.59
CA ALA A 282 -1.91 7.52 13.66
C ALA A 282 -2.17 8.48 12.47
N ILE A 283 -2.54 7.93 11.31
CA ILE A 283 -2.76 8.70 10.07
C ILE A 283 -4.23 9.02 9.78
N GLY A 284 -5.16 8.65 10.66
CA GLY A 284 -6.58 8.80 10.35
C GLY A 284 -7.02 7.90 9.18
N GLY A 285 -6.59 6.64 9.19
CA GLY A 285 -6.83 5.68 8.10
C GLY A 285 -8.29 5.30 7.89
N SER A 286 -8.53 4.51 6.84
CA SER A 286 -9.85 3.99 6.47
C SER A 286 -10.28 2.83 7.40
N THR A 287 -11.58 2.77 7.71
CA THR A 287 -12.21 1.64 8.43
C THR A 287 -12.01 0.31 7.70
N ASN A 288 -11.89 0.32 6.37
CA ASN A 288 -11.60 -0.86 5.56
C ASN A 288 -10.28 -1.56 5.97
N SER A 289 -9.32 -0.85 6.58
CA SER A 289 -8.07 -1.44 7.05
C SER A 289 -8.29 -2.57 8.04
N ILE A 290 -9.29 -2.47 8.91
CA ILE A 290 -9.64 -3.54 9.87
C ILE A 290 -10.09 -4.79 9.13
N LEU A 291 -10.99 -4.61 8.16
CA LEU A 291 -11.49 -5.70 7.32
C LEU A 291 -10.35 -6.40 6.56
N HIS A 292 -9.43 -5.61 5.99
CA HIS A 292 -8.35 -6.14 5.17
C HIS A 292 -7.23 -6.78 5.99
N LEU A 293 -6.88 -6.22 7.15
CA LEU A 293 -5.89 -6.81 8.04
C LEU A 293 -6.38 -8.12 8.66
N LEU A 294 -7.67 -8.22 9.01
CA LEU A 294 -8.26 -9.47 9.47
C LEU A 294 -8.24 -10.55 8.37
N ALA A 295 -8.52 -10.19 7.11
CA ALA A 295 -8.43 -11.13 6.00
C ALA A 295 -6.98 -11.58 5.77
N LEU A 296 -6.04 -10.63 5.67
CA LEU A 296 -4.62 -10.92 5.46
C LEU A 296 -4.03 -11.78 6.59
N SER A 297 -4.41 -11.52 7.85
CA SER A 297 -3.94 -12.29 8.99
C SER A 297 -4.40 -13.76 8.94
N ARG A 298 -5.62 -14.01 8.41
CA ARG A 298 -6.13 -15.38 8.20
C ARG A 298 -5.34 -16.12 7.14
N GLU A 299 -4.97 -15.45 6.02
CA GLU A 299 -4.18 -16.06 4.94
C GLU A 299 -2.82 -16.59 5.43
N ILE A 300 -2.22 -15.89 6.39
CA ILE A 300 -0.90 -16.27 6.92
C ILE A 300 -0.97 -17.07 8.23
N GLY A 301 -2.17 -17.25 8.78
CA GLY A 301 -2.42 -18.01 10.02
C GLY A 301 -2.14 -17.23 11.31
N VAL A 302 -2.05 -15.90 11.27
CA VAL A 302 -1.91 -15.04 12.45
C VAL A 302 -3.29 -14.81 13.11
N LYS A 303 -3.37 -15.05 14.41
CA LYS A 303 -4.61 -14.90 15.19
C LYS A 303 -4.84 -13.46 15.61
N LEU A 304 -5.30 -12.64 14.66
CA LEU A 304 -5.71 -11.25 14.89
C LEU A 304 -7.21 -11.17 15.14
N ASN A 305 -7.64 -10.30 16.06
CA ASN A 305 -9.06 -10.10 16.39
C ASN A 305 -9.37 -8.63 16.73
N MET A 306 -10.66 -8.26 16.81
CA MET A 306 -11.10 -6.89 17.05
C MET A 306 -10.59 -6.26 18.36
N ARG A 307 -10.25 -7.08 19.38
CA ARG A 307 -9.70 -6.57 20.66
C ARG A 307 -8.28 -6.05 20.48
N ASP A 308 -7.52 -6.63 19.54
CA ASP A 308 -6.15 -6.19 19.24
C ASP A 308 -6.17 -4.80 18.60
N PHE A 309 -7.10 -4.54 17.70
CA PHE A 309 -7.29 -3.20 17.13
C PHE A 309 -7.58 -2.16 18.21
N GLU A 310 -8.50 -2.44 19.13
CA GLU A 310 -8.84 -1.51 20.21
C GLU A 310 -7.67 -1.32 21.20
N ARG A 311 -6.92 -2.38 21.49
CA ARG A 311 -5.73 -2.32 22.37
C ARG A 311 -4.65 -1.41 21.77
N VAL A 312 -4.33 -1.59 20.48
CA VAL A 312 -3.33 -0.77 19.79
C VAL A 312 -3.83 0.67 19.64
N ARG A 313 -5.11 0.87 19.26
CA ARG A 313 -5.73 2.19 19.17
C ARG A 313 -5.56 3.01 20.44
N LYS A 314 -5.83 2.43 21.60
CA LYS A 314 -5.77 3.15 22.88
C LYS A 314 -4.39 3.70 23.22
N ARG A 315 -3.33 3.09 22.72
CA ARG A 315 -1.94 3.53 22.99
C ARG A 315 -1.36 4.41 21.86
N THR A 316 -2.02 4.46 20.70
CA THR A 316 -1.48 5.13 19.51
C THR A 316 -2.17 6.48 19.31
N PRO A 317 -1.49 7.63 19.40
CA PRO A 317 -2.09 8.94 19.17
C PRO A 317 -2.34 9.15 17.66
N HIS A 318 -3.37 9.97 17.34
CA HIS A 318 -3.63 10.48 16.00
C HIS A 318 -2.75 11.71 15.76
N ILE A 319 -1.82 11.64 14.83
CA ILE A 319 -0.80 12.68 14.61
C ILE A 319 -0.79 13.27 13.20
N ALA A 320 -1.39 12.63 12.18
CA ALA A 320 -1.41 13.16 10.82
C ALA A 320 -2.80 13.71 10.44
N ASP A 321 -2.86 14.99 10.07
CA ASP A 321 -4.08 15.73 9.78
C ASP A 321 -4.55 15.51 8.34
N MET A 322 -4.98 14.29 8.02
CA MET A 322 -5.27 13.84 6.67
C MET A 322 -6.76 13.85 6.31
N ARG A 323 -7.12 14.35 5.10
CA ARG A 323 -8.46 14.19 4.54
C ARG A 323 -8.87 12.71 4.47
N PRO A 324 -10.15 12.35 4.65
CA PRO A 324 -11.33 13.24 4.71
C PRO A 324 -11.60 13.85 6.10
N GLY A 325 -10.96 13.42 7.17
CA GLY A 325 -11.19 13.93 8.53
C GLY A 325 -10.33 15.12 8.92
N GLY A 326 -9.36 15.48 8.11
CA GLY A 326 -8.40 16.56 8.30
C GLY A 326 -8.26 17.44 7.06
N SER A 327 -7.15 18.16 6.97
CA SER A 327 -6.94 19.23 6.01
C SER A 327 -6.07 18.85 4.82
N TYR A 328 -5.15 17.89 4.98
CA TYR A 328 -4.07 17.60 4.04
C TYR A 328 -4.30 16.33 3.23
N VAL A 329 -3.66 16.24 2.05
CA VAL A 329 -3.70 15.09 1.16
C VAL A 329 -2.38 14.32 1.17
N MET A 330 -2.33 13.18 0.51
CA MET A 330 -1.14 12.30 0.50
C MET A 330 0.10 12.99 -0.07
N LEU A 331 -0.06 13.88 -1.07
CA LEU A 331 1.03 14.71 -1.60
C LEU A 331 1.67 15.59 -0.51
N ASP A 332 0.86 16.14 0.41
CA ASP A 332 1.38 16.97 1.49
C ASP A 332 2.14 16.11 2.52
N LEU A 333 1.65 14.91 2.80
CA LEU A 333 2.37 13.95 3.62
C LEU A 333 3.72 13.55 2.98
N ASP A 334 3.77 13.36 1.65
CA ASP A 334 5.03 13.06 0.93
C ASP A 334 6.05 14.17 1.09
N LYS A 335 5.63 15.44 0.94
CA LYS A 335 6.50 16.62 1.10
C LYS A 335 7.16 16.72 2.48
N VAL A 336 6.51 16.20 3.51
CA VAL A 336 7.02 16.18 4.89
C VAL A 336 7.62 14.81 5.28
N GLY A 337 8.06 14.01 4.32
CA GLY A 337 8.81 12.76 4.52
C GLY A 337 7.98 11.49 4.60
N GLY A 338 6.69 11.57 4.39
CA GLY A 338 5.82 10.41 4.20
C GLY A 338 5.62 9.53 5.43
N VAL A 339 5.22 8.31 5.19
CA VAL A 339 4.98 7.28 6.23
C VAL A 339 6.21 6.99 7.09
N PRO A 340 7.45 6.99 6.58
CA PRO A 340 8.64 6.76 7.41
C PRO A 340 8.78 7.70 8.59
N ILE A 341 8.37 8.96 8.45
CA ILE A 341 8.45 9.93 9.57
C ILE A 341 7.43 9.59 10.66
N ILE A 342 6.23 9.16 10.27
CA ILE A 342 5.22 8.68 11.21
C ILE A 342 5.75 7.46 11.96
N LEU A 343 6.29 6.48 11.23
CA LEU A 343 6.91 5.29 11.83
C LEU A 343 8.07 5.63 12.78
N LYS A 344 8.95 6.58 12.40
CA LYS A 344 10.04 7.05 13.28
C LYS A 344 9.51 7.64 14.58
N ASN A 345 8.46 8.45 14.50
CA ASN A 345 7.85 9.07 15.69
C ASN A 345 7.25 8.02 16.61
N LEU A 346 6.51 7.06 16.03
CA LEU A 346 5.92 5.95 16.80
C LEU A 346 7.02 5.06 17.42
N LEU A 347 8.08 4.76 16.68
CA LEU A 347 9.20 3.93 17.16
C LEU A 347 9.93 4.58 18.33
N LYS A 348 10.16 5.90 18.32
CA LYS A 348 10.79 6.64 19.43
C LYS A 348 10.03 6.53 20.76
N LYS A 349 8.71 6.32 20.67
CA LYS A 349 7.83 6.15 21.84
C LYS A 349 7.47 4.69 22.09
N GLU A 350 8.16 3.76 21.44
CA GLU A 350 7.94 2.32 21.57
C GLU A 350 6.48 1.89 21.29
N LEU A 351 5.80 2.63 20.42
CA LEU A 351 4.41 2.38 20.03
C LEU A 351 4.31 1.38 18.86
N ILE A 352 5.44 1.06 18.22
CA ILE A 352 5.58 0.02 17.20
C ILE A 352 6.79 -0.88 17.51
N HIS A 353 6.77 -2.08 16.93
CA HIS A 353 7.82 -3.08 17.08
C HIS A 353 8.93 -2.86 16.05
N GLY A 354 10.10 -2.43 16.52
CA GLY A 354 11.24 -2.12 15.65
C GLY A 354 11.98 -3.35 15.11
N GLU A 355 11.81 -4.51 15.72
CA GLU A 355 12.58 -5.71 15.37
C GLU A 355 11.89 -6.61 14.31
N THR A 356 10.71 -6.22 13.83
CA THR A 356 10.05 -6.92 12.72
C THR A 356 10.88 -6.86 11.45
N ILE A 357 11.03 -8.00 10.76
CA ILE A 357 11.74 -8.11 9.48
C ILE A 357 10.87 -7.52 8.36
N THR A 358 11.51 -6.93 7.36
CA THR A 358 10.84 -6.33 6.20
C THR A 358 11.41 -6.87 4.88
N VAL A 359 10.79 -6.51 3.77
CA VAL A 359 11.26 -6.86 2.41
C VAL A 359 12.66 -6.35 2.06
N THR A 360 13.27 -5.50 2.87
CA THR A 360 14.68 -5.12 2.68
C THR A 360 15.67 -6.17 3.19
N GLY A 361 15.19 -7.19 3.92
CA GLY A 361 16.01 -8.15 4.66
C GLY A 361 16.53 -7.59 5.99
N SER A 362 16.15 -6.35 6.33
CA SER A 362 16.52 -5.68 7.59
C SER A 362 15.30 -5.47 8.47
N THR A 363 15.57 -5.15 9.76
CA THR A 363 14.49 -4.83 10.70
C THR A 363 13.89 -3.45 10.41
N MET A 364 12.65 -3.23 10.84
CA MET A 364 11.97 -1.94 10.76
C MET A 364 12.84 -0.82 11.37
N ARG A 365 13.43 -1.05 12.53
CA ARG A 365 14.33 -0.11 13.21
C ARG A 365 15.49 0.30 12.32
N LYS A 366 16.24 -0.65 11.76
CA LYS A 366 17.41 -0.37 10.88
C LYS A 366 17.00 0.42 9.65
N ASN A 367 15.88 0.07 9.04
CA ASN A 367 15.35 0.81 7.90
C ASN A 367 15.05 2.26 8.26
N LEU A 368 14.36 2.49 9.36
CA LEU A 368 13.99 3.84 9.79
C LEU A 368 15.21 4.67 10.21
N GLU A 369 16.21 4.08 10.84
CA GLU A 369 17.48 4.76 11.19
C GLU A 369 18.27 5.18 9.96
N SER A 370 18.22 4.42 8.88
CA SER A 370 18.92 4.75 7.62
C SER A 370 18.29 5.92 6.86
N ILE A 371 17.00 6.21 7.07
CA ILE A 371 16.29 7.29 6.39
C ILE A 371 16.70 8.64 6.99
N ARG A 372 17.31 9.48 6.18
CA ARG A 372 17.61 10.88 6.50
C ARG A 372 16.60 11.76 5.77
N PHE A 373 15.88 12.58 6.49
CA PHE A 373 14.93 13.52 5.90
C PHE A 373 15.25 14.96 6.32
N GLN A 374 15.36 15.86 5.34
CA GLN A 374 15.41 17.30 5.54
C GLN A 374 14.17 17.93 4.90
N MET A 375 13.51 18.82 5.62
CA MET A 375 12.50 19.69 5.02
C MET A 375 13.13 20.49 3.87
N PRO A 376 12.48 20.59 2.70
CA PRO A 376 12.90 21.51 1.66
C PRO A 376 12.98 22.92 2.24
N SER A 377 14.08 23.63 2.04
CA SER A 377 14.15 25.04 2.40
C SER A 377 13.15 25.81 1.53
N SER A 378 12.49 26.82 2.08
CA SER A 378 11.43 27.62 1.43
C SER A 378 11.88 28.34 0.14
N SER A 379 13.15 28.19 -0.27
CA SER A 379 13.77 28.86 -1.42
C SER A 379 14.32 27.93 -2.50
N ALA A 380 14.12 26.61 -2.42
CA ALA A 380 14.71 25.66 -3.39
C ALA A 380 13.68 25.16 -4.41
N SER A 381 14.04 25.24 -5.69
CA SER A 381 13.33 24.57 -6.79
C SER A 381 13.30 23.04 -6.61
N PRO A 382 12.31 22.31 -7.15
CA PRO A 382 12.02 20.90 -6.84
C PRO A 382 13.09 19.86 -7.24
N SER A 383 14.24 20.24 -7.75
CA SER A 383 15.14 19.33 -8.45
C SER A 383 16.39 18.84 -7.69
N GLN A 384 16.61 19.22 -6.43
CA GLN A 384 17.76 18.70 -5.67
C GLN A 384 17.43 18.55 -4.17
N SER A 385 17.16 17.33 -3.71
CA SER A 385 17.07 16.99 -2.29
C SER A 385 18.35 16.29 -1.84
N SER A 386 19.23 17.01 -1.17
CA SER A 386 20.34 16.43 -0.39
C SER A 386 19.90 16.20 1.06
N TYR A 387 20.15 15.02 1.60
CA TYR A 387 19.72 14.62 2.94
C TYR A 387 20.86 14.80 3.96
N SER A 388 20.64 15.53 5.05
CA SER A 388 21.55 15.59 6.18
C SER A 388 20.83 15.50 7.54
N SER A 389 21.53 15.06 8.59
CA SER A 389 20.97 14.81 9.91
C SER A 389 20.65 16.12 10.65
N SER A 390 19.37 16.38 10.97
CA SER A 390 18.96 17.46 11.86
C SER A 390 18.15 16.95 13.06
N SER A 391 18.17 17.70 14.16
CA SER A 391 17.44 17.39 15.39
C SER A 391 15.91 17.38 15.17
N THR A 392 15.18 16.59 15.93
CA THR A 392 13.71 16.44 15.85
C THR A 392 12.93 17.75 16.02
N ALA A 393 13.45 18.70 16.75
CA ALA A 393 12.81 20.02 16.96
C ALA A 393 12.70 20.84 15.66
N SER A 394 13.65 20.69 14.73
CA SER A 394 13.64 21.37 13.43
C SER A 394 12.56 20.81 12.48
N TYR A 395 12.19 19.52 12.64
CA TYR A 395 11.25 18.87 11.73
C TYR A 395 9.83 19.43 11.78
N TYR A 396 9.31 19.77 12.99
CA TYR A 396 7.96 20.30 13.15
C TYR A 396 7.84 21.79 12.84
N SER A 397 8.96 22.49 12.67
CA SER A 397 8.98 23.90 12.34
C SER A 397 8.45 24.14 10.92
N GLY A 398 7.35 24.88 10.81
CA GLY A 398 6.80 25.33 9.51
C GLY A 398 5.86 24.34 8.79
N GLN A 399 5.46 23.19 9.40
CA GLN A 399 4.47 22.28 8.83
C GLN A 399 3.39 21.88 9.87
N ASN A 400 2.18 21.59 9.39
CA ASN A 400 1.04 21.17 10.21
C ASN A 400 0.45 19.80 9.78
N VAL A 401 1.07 19.13 8.83
CA VAL A 401 0.61 17.83 8.30
C VAL A 401 0.76 16.74 9.35
N ILE A 402 1.91 16.71 10.03
CA ILE A 402 2.20 15.76 11.12
C ILE A 402 2.43 16.54 12.40
N LYS A 403 1.63 16.26 13.42
CA LYS A 403 1.77 16.85 14.77
C LYS A 403 2.80 16.05 15.59
N PRO A 404 3.48 16.70 16.55
CA PRO A 404 4.28 16.00 17.54
C PRO A 404 3.44 14.98 18.33
N ILE A 405 4.05 13.86 18.73
CA ILE A 405 3.35 12.86 19.58
C ILE A 405 2.97 13.44 20.94
N GLU A 406 3.71 14.41 21.43
CA GLU A 406 3.47 15.14 22.68
C GLU A 406 2.28 16.11 22.62
N ASP A 407 1.92 16.54 21.38
CA ASP A 407 0.77 17.41 21.10
C ASP A 407 -0.03 16.88 19.90
N PRO A 408 -0.67 15.70 20.04
CA PRO A 408 -1.38 15.03 18.95
C PRO A 408 -2.73 15.70 18.67
N ILE A 409 -3.31 15.42 17.48
CA ILE A 409 -4.68 15.82 17.13
C ILE A 409 -5.68 15.16 18.08
N HIS A 410 -5.46 13.87 18.38
CA HIS A 410 -6.20 13.13 19.39
C HIS A 410 -5.21 12.24 20.18
N PRO A 411 -5.38 12.11 21.52
CA PRO A 411 -4.47 11.31 22.35
C PRO A 411 -4.61 9.79 22.09
N VAL A 412 -5.64 9.37 21.37
CA VAL A 412 -5.92 8.00 20.99
C VAL A 412 -6.16 7.88 19.50
N GLY A 413 -6.02 6.67 18.95
CA GLY A 413 -6.19 6.39 17.53
C GLY A 413 -7.61 6.58 17.03
N THR A 414 -7.73 6.69 15.73
CA THR A 414 -8.94 7.14 15.02
C THR A 414 -9.95 6.04 14.69
N LEU A 415 -9.55 4.77 14.72
CA LEU A 415 -10.40 3.63 14.34
C LEU A 415 -10.93 2.91 15.58
N ALA A 416 -12.04 3.40 16.13
CA ALA A 416 -12.60 2.87 17.37
C ALA A 416 -13.51 1.66 17.12
N ILE A 417 -13.40 0.67 18.02
CA ILE A 417 -14.27 -0.50 18.04
C ILE A 417 -15.40 -0.26 19.03
N LEU A 418 -16.61 -0.16 18.50
CA LEU A 418 -17.83 0.01 19.30
C LEU A 418 -18.46 -1.35 19.60
N ARG A 419 -19.08 -1.46 20.78
CA ARG A 419 -19.88 -2.63 21.17
C ARG A 419 -21.18 -2.18 21.80
N GLY A 420 -22.25 -2.89 21.49
CA GLY A 420 -23.56 -2.57 22.01
C GLY A 420 -24.61 -3.57 21.52
N SER A 421 -25.88 -3.32 21.84
CA SER A 421 -27.00 -4.20 21.47
C SER A 421 -27.16 -4.38 19.95
N LEU A 422 -26.81 -3.36 19.14
CA LEU A 422 -26.85 -3.46 17.68
C LEU A 422 -25.64 -4.19 17.09
N ALA A 423 -24.50 -4.16 17.76
CA ALA A 423 -23.26 -4.77 17.29
C ALA A 423 -22.51 -5.43 18.47
N PRO A 424 -23.00 -6.57 18.98
CA PRO A 424 -22.41 -7.25 20.15
C PRO A 424 -20.98 -7.74 19.85
N ASP A 425 -20.71 -8.16 18.62
CA ASP A 425 -19.40 -8.62 18.17
C ASP A 425 -18.45 -7.48 17.79
N GLY A 426 -18.97 -6.29 17.61
CA GLY A 426 -18.23 -5.07 17.32
C GLY A 426 -18.62 -4.40 16.02
N ALA A 427 -18.55 -3.08 16.02
CA ALA A 427 -18.64 -2.21 14.85
C ALA A 427 -17.43 -1.27 14.83
N VAL A 428 -17.12 -0.70 13.67
CA VAL A 428 -15.99 0.20 13.49
C VAL A 428 -16.50 1.60 13.21
N VAL A 429 -15.91 2.59 13.89
CA VAL A 429 -16.13 4.00 13.57
C VAL A 429 -14.78 4.72 13.41
N LYS A 430 -14.70 5.57 12.40
CA LYS A 430 -13.60 6.52 12.24
C LYS A 430 -13.97 7.81 12.97
N ILE A 431 -13.20 8.17 14.01
CA ILE A 431 -13.44 9.36 14.82
C ILE A 431 -12.70 10.61 14.32
N ALA A 432 -11.77 10.46 13.35
CA ALA A 432 -11.10 11.60 12.73
C ALA A 432 -12.12 12.54 12.07
N GLY A 433 -12.08 13.82 12.43
CA GLY A 433 -13.00 14.84 11.90
C GLY A 433 -14.40 14.85 12.54
N MET A 434 -14.66 14.00 13.54
CA MET A 434 -15.96 14.03 14.25
C MET A 434 -16.02 15.17 15.26
N GLY A 435 -17.05 16.02 15.14
CA GLY A 435 -17.30 17.14 16.08
C GLY A 435 -17.92 16.70 17.43
N SER A 436 -18.53 15.50 17.49
CA SER A 436 -19.15 14.95 18.70
C SER A 436 -19.04 13.42 18.71
N SER A 437 -18.71 12.87 19.88
CA SER A 437 -18.68 11.43 20.12
C SER A 437 -20.01 10.84 20.62
N ARG A 438 -21.01 11.67 20.85
CA ARG A 438 -22.33 11.26 21.33
C ARG A 438 -23.44 11.85 20.47
N PHE A 439 -24.30 10.98 19.98
CA PHE A 439 -25.51 11.33 19.25
C PHE A 439 -26.72 10.63 19.90
N VAL A 440 -27.82 11.38 20.08
CA VAL A 440 -29.08 10.85 20.57
C VAL A 440 -30.20 11.33 19.66
N GLY A 441 -30.99 10.40 19.12
CA GLY A 441 -32.08 10.73 18.21
C GLY A 441 -32.99 9.54 17.90
N LYS A 442 -34.07 9.78 17.16
CA LYS A 442 -34.95 8.73 16.65
C LYS A 442 -34.25 8.08 15.45
N ALA A 443 -34.24 6.74 15.44
CA ALA A 443 -33.77 5.97 14.30
C ALA A 443 -34.88 5.84 13.23
N ARG A 444 -34.50 6.05 11.96
CA ARG A 444 -35.26 5.62 10.79
C ARG A 444 -34.55 4.44 10.17
N VAL A 445 -35.25 3.33 9.96
CA VAL A 445 -34.67 2.09 9.45
C VAL A 445 -35.07 1.91 7.99
N PHE A 446 -34.10 1.50 7.17
CA PHE A 446 -34.28 1.19 5.75
C PHE A 446 -33.80 -0.24 5.47
N ASN A 447 -34.29 -0.86 4.41
CA ASN A 447 -33.90 -2.21 4.00
C ASN A 447 -32.66 -2.22 3.10
N ALA A 448 -32.36 -1.10 2.44
CA ALA A 448 -31.21 -0.91 1.56
C ALA A 448 -30.62 0.49 1.71
N GLU A 449 -29.36 0.65 1.32
CA GLU A 449 -28.65 1.94 1.33
C GLU A 449 -29.32 2.94 0.37
N GLU A 450 -29.76 2.44 -0.79
CA GLU A 450 -30.45 3.22 -1.83
C GLU A 450 -31.76 3.83 -1.32
N ASP A 451 -32.46 3.14 -0.42
CA ASP A 451 -33.71 3.65 0.20
C ASP A 451 -33.41 4.76 1.24
N ALA A 452 -32.20 4.85 1.73
CA ALA A 452 -31.79 5.82 2.75
C ALA A 452 -31.32 7.16 2.14
N PHE A 453 -30.91 7.13 0.88
CA PHE A 453 -30.57 8.32 0.10
C PHE A 453 -31.83 9.00 -0.43
#